data_c0a9d20a4ca1924f707d2c0d256ee4b9
#
_entry.id   c0a9d20a4ca1924f707d2c0d256ee4b9
#
_cell.length_a   1.000
_cell.length_b   1.000
_cell.length_c   1.000
_cell.angle_alpha   90.00
_cell.angle_beta   90.00
_cell.angle_gamma   90.00
#
_symmetry.space_group_name_H-M   'P 1'
#
loop_
_entity.id
_entity.type
_entity.pdbx_description
1 polymer ?
#
loop_
_entity_poly.entity_id
_entity_poly.type
_entity_poly.pdbx_seq_one_letter_code
_entity_poly.pdbx_strand_id
1 'polypeptide(L)'
;MIHVEQTFEENLFTIKGQIAHERVDSAGDTVTRGVRVARGMPLWSERLELQGKADLVEFRPEGAYPVEYKLGRRAGIHADLQLCAQALCLEEMLGVAVPRGAIFYHGLHRRYEVVIDQLLRDTTTRAIEAVRGMLRSQRLPPAPNDARCPSCSLLNACLPSVIGEPARVRGLQGALFRPLALSQEDGDA
;
A
#
# COMPACT_ATOMS: atom_id res chain seq x y z
N MET A 1 -6.19 -7.60 -6.78
CA MET A 1 -5.54 -7.58 -8.10
C MET A 1 -4.04 -7.77 -7.97
N ILE A 2 -3.21 -6.86 -7.43
CA ILE A 2 -1.75 -7.10 -7.32
C ILE A 2 -1.43 -8.41 -6.59
N HIS A 3 -2.14 -8.72 -5.52
CA HIS A 3 -1.89 -9.92 -4.70
C HIS A 3 -2.68 -11.16 -5.14
N VAL A 4 -3.72 -11.02 -5.96
CA VAL A 4 -4.56 -12.13 -6.43
C VAL A 4 -4.26 -12.45 -7.89
N GLU A 5 -4.25 -11.46 -8.76
CA GLU A 5 -4.03 -11.63 -10.20
C GLU A 5 -2.61 -11.25 -10.64
N GLN A 6 -1.82 -10.67 -9.72
CA GLN A 6 -0.44 -10.19 -9.96
C GLN A 6 -0.34 -9.21 -11.14
N THR A 7 -1.43 -8.49 -11.43
CA THR A 7 -1.47 -7.47 -12.47
C THR A 7 -1.04 -6.13 -11.90
N PHE A 8 -0.08 -5.49 -12.52
CA PHE A 8 0.41 -4.17 -12.17
C PHE A 8 0.90 -3.46 -13.41
N GLU A 9 0.35 -2.29 -13.69
CA GLU A 9 0.83 -1.41 -14.76
C GLU A 9 1.63 -0.26 -14.16
N GLU A 10 2.86 -0.09 -14.62
CA GLU A 10 3.68 1.04 -14.20
C GLU A 10 3.15 2.34 -14.78
N ASN A 11 3.16 3.39 -13.97
CA ASN A 11 2.88 4.75 -14.40
C ASN A 11 3.97 5.70 -13.91
N LEU A 12 3.95 6.96 -14.34
CA LEU A 12 4.98 7.94 -13.98
C LEU A 12 5.15 8.13 -12.47
N PHE A 13 4.09 7.93 -11.68
CA PHE A 13 4.15 8.06 -10.22
C PHE A 13 4.85 6.85 -9.58
N THR A 14 4.54 5.63 -10.06
CA THR A 14 5.17 4.41 -9.56
C THR A 14 6.65 4.35 -9.93
N ILE A 15 7.01 4.72 -11.18
CA ILE A 15 8.42 4.79 -11.63
C ILE A 15 9.21 5.82 -10.82
N LYS A 16 8.68 7.03 -10.61
CA LYS A 16 9.33 8.02 -9.76
C LYS A 16 9.50 7.54 -8.31
N GLY A 17 8.52 6.79 -7.79
CA GLY A 17 8.59 6.15 -6.47
C GLY A 17 9.76 5.18 -6.39
N GLN A 18 9.87 4.26 -7.33
CA GLN A 18 10.95 3.27 -7.40
C GLN A 18 12.33 3.92 -7.47
N ILE A 19 12.53 4.89 -8.37
CA ILE A 19 13.81 5.63 -8.48
C ILE A 19 14.19 6.32 -7.16
N ALA A 20 13.23 6.86 -6.43
CA ALA A 20 13.51 7.50 -5.14
C ALA A 20 13.94 6.47 -4.09
N HIS A 21 13.29 5.30 -4.03
CA HIS A 21 13.66 4.20 -3.13
C HIS A 21 15.03 3.61 -3.49
N GLU A 22 15.32 3.37 -4.77
CA GLU A 22 16.64 2.89 -5.22
C GLU A 22 17.78 3.80 -4.77
N ARG A 23 17.60 5.11 -4.80
CA ARG A 23 18.61 6.08 -4.31
C ARG A 23 18.83 5.99 -2.80
N VAL A 24 17.80 5.68 -2.03
CA VAL A 24 17.91 5.47 -0.59
C VAL A 24 18.60 4.15 -0.28
N ASP A 25 18.28 3.10 -1.02
CA ASP A 25 18.79 1.74 -0.83
C ASP A 25 20.26 1.57 -1.25
N SER A 26 20.72 2.31 -2.25
CA SER A 26 22.06 2.15 -2.85
C SER A 26 23.22 2.57 -1.95
N ALA A 27 22.96 3.24 -0.84
CA ALA A 27 24.02 3.83 0.00
C ALA A 27 24.61 2.90 1.06
N GLY A 28 24.11 1.66 1.21
CA GLY A 28 24.58 0.70 2.24
C GLY A 28 24.50 1.21 3.69
N ASP A 29 25.00 0.42 4.62
CA ASP A 29 25.10 0.83 6.03
C ASP A 29 26.16 1.92 6.19
N THR A 30 25.82 2.98 6.89
CA THR A 30 26.72 4.12 7.13
C THR A 30 26.66 4.56 8.60
N VAL A 31 27.74 5.20 9.06
CA VAL A 31 27.75 5.88 10.37
C VAL A 31 27.71 7.38 10.09
N THR A 32 26.59 8.02 10.45
CA THR A 32 26.41 9.46 10.28
C THR A 32 26.32 10.12 11.66
N ARG A 33 27.26 11.01 11.97
CA ARG A 33 27.34 11.71 13.27
C ARG A 33 27.30 10.77 14.49
N GLY A 34 27.96 9.60 14.38
CA GLY A 34 27.99 8.60 15.45
C GLY A 34 26.74 7.70 15.55
N VAL A 35 25.75 7.89 14.67
CA VAL A 35 24.57 7.03 14.60
C VAL A 35 24.75 6.04 13.44
N ARG A 36 24.60 4.75 13.72
CA ARG A 36 24.56 3.71 12.69
C ARG A 36 23.23 3.83 11.93
N VAL A 37 23.31 3.84 10.63
CA VAL A 37 22.16 3.94 9.72
C VAL A 37 22.16 2.72 8.81
N ALA A 38 21.12 1.90 8.90
CA ALA A 38 20.87 0.82 7.96
C ALA A 38 19.86 1.29 6.90
N ARG A 39 20.16 1.01 5.63
CA ARG A 39 19.31 1.35 4.49
C ARG A 39 18.78 0.09 3.84
N GLY A 40 17.52 0.13 3.40
CA GLY A 40 16.91 -1.02 2.77
C GLY A 40 16.90 -2.26 3.68
N MET A 41 16.76 -2.07 4.99
CA MET A 41 16.86 -3.13 5.97
C MET A 41 15.68 -4.11 5.86
N PRO A 42 15.91 -5.42 5.65
CA PRO A 42 14.83 -6.40 5.69
C PRO A 42 14.16 -6.42 7.07
N LEU A 43 12.85 -6.47 7.08
CA LEU A 43 12.03 -6.54 8.27
C LEU A 43 11.10 -7.74 8.23
N TRP A 44 10.86 -8.37 9.37
CA TRP A 44 9.87 -9.42 9.52
C TRP A 44 9.23 -9.42 10.91
N SER A 45 8.06 -10.00 11.01
CA SER A 45 7.38 -10.34 12.25
C SER A 45 6.66 -11.67 12.04
N GLU A 46 7.04 -12.68 12.80
CA GLU A 46 6.38 -13.99 12.77
C GLU A 46 4.97 -13.87 13.37
N ARG A 47 4.85 -13.14 14.48
CA ARG A 47 3.57 -12.90 15.15
C ARG A 47 2.53 -12.22 14.26
N LEU A 48 2.95 -11.24 13.46
CA LEU A 48 2.07 -10.52 12.55
C LEU A 48 2.08 -11.10 11.13
N GLU A 49 2.89 -12.14 10.87
CA GLU A 49 3.11 -12.73 9.54
C GLU A 49 3.41 -11.64 8.50
N LEU A 50 4.29 -10.73 8.85
CA LEU A 50 4.73 -9.63 8.00
C LEU A 50 6.17 -9.86 7.55
N GLN A 51 6.44 -9.49 6.32
CA GLN A 51 7.78 -9.31 5.79
C GLN A 51 7.82 -8.07 4.91
N GLY A 52 8.93 -7.39 4.90
CA GLY A 52 9.09 -6.17 4.14
C GLY A 52 10.49 -5.60 4.23
N LYS A 53 10.61 -4.31 3.97
CA LYS A 53 11.85 -3.58 3.93
C LYS A 53 11.64 -2.17 4.46
N ALA A 54 12.49 -1.74 5.38
CA ALA A 54 12.51 -0.34 5.81
C ALA A 54 13.44 0.46 4.89
N ASP A 55 13.01 1.64 4.47
CA ASP A 55 13.84 2.54 3.67
C ASP A 55 15.12 2.91 4.43
N LEU A 56 14.97 3.25 5.72
CA LEU A 56 16.08 3.61 6.58
C LEU A 56 15.75 3.33 8.05
N VAL A 57 16.72 2.80 8.79
CA VAL A 57 16.65 2.65 10.25
C VAL A 57 17.87 3.31 10.88
N GLU A 58 17.66 4.28 11.74
CA GLU A 58 18.70 4.91 12.57
C GLU A 58 18.78 4.17 13.91
N PHE A 59 19.94 3.63 14.24
CA PHE A 59 20.21 3.02 15.55
C PHE A 59 20.75 4.11 16.48
N ARG A 60 19.85 4.75 17.20
CA ARG A 60 20.13 5.84 18.12
C ARG A 60 20.42 5.29 19.52
N PRO A 61 21.00 6.09 20.45
CA PRO A 61 21.14 5.68 21.85
C PRO A 61 19.82 5.26 22.51
N GLU A 62 18.71 5.89 22.09
CA GLU A 62 17.36 5.63 22.61
C GLU A 62 16.70 4.39 21.98
N GLY A 63 17.31 3.78 20.96
CA GLY A 63 16.80 2.61 20.26
C GLY A 63 16.71 2.77 18.74
N ALA A 64 16.06 1.81 18.10
CA ALA A 64 15.82 1.85 16.66
C ALA A 64 14.79 2.92 16.31
N TYR A 65 15.07 3.67 15.25
CA TYR A 65 14.22 4.75 14.77
C TYR A 65 14.02 4.62 13.25
N PRO A 66 12.90 4.04 12.80
CA PRO A 66 12.61 3.87 11.38
C PRO A 66 12.27 5.22 10.73
N VAL A 67 12.68 5.37 9.47
CA VAL A 67 12.38 6.55 8.64
C VAL A 67 11.88 6.07 7.29
N GLU A 68 10.64 6.35 7.00
CA GLU A 68 9.97 6.07 5.74
C GLU A 68 10.11 7.25 4.78
N TYR A 69 10.40 7.00 3.51
CA TYR A 69 10.54 8.02 2.48
C TYR A 69 9.31 8.06 1.57
N LYS A 70 8.76 9.25 1.36
CA LYS A 70 7.62 9.49 0.46
C LYS A 70 7.91 10.62 -0.51
N LEU A 71 7.59 10.43 -1.78
CA LEU A 71 7.75 11.47 -2.81
C LEU A 71 6.75 12.61 -2.67
N GLY A 72 5.50 12.28 -2.35
CA GLY A 72 4.38 13.21 -2.33
C GLY A 72 4.33 14.10 -1.08
N ARG A 73 3.11 14.57 -0.78
CA ARG A 73 2.78 15.31 0.44
C ARG A 73 2.08 14.38 1.43
N ARG A 74 2.08 14.76 2.70
CA ARG A 74 1.32 14.03 3.72
C ARG A 74 -0.16 14.04 3.37
N ALA A 75 -0.74 12.84 3.17
CA ALA A 75 -2.14 12.64 2.86
C ALA A 75 -2.63 11.36 3.54
N GLY A 76 -3.61 11.50 4.42
CA GLY A 76 -4.18 10.36 5.15
C GLY A 76 -3.21 9.66 6.12
N ILE A 77 -3.64 8.52 6.64
CA ILE A 77 -2.96 7.77 7.71
C ILE A 77 -2.08 6.61 7.17
N HIS A 78 -2.14 6.30 5.88
CA HIS A 78 -1.49 5.10 5.31
C HIS A 78 0.03 5.06 5.51
N ALA A 79 0.71 6.21 5.44
CA ALA A 79 2.14 6.28 5.69
C ALA A 79 2.47 6.06 7.18
N ASP A 80 1.62 6.56 8.08
CA ASP A 80 1.77 6.35 9.52
C ASP A 80 1.56 4.85 9.87
N LEU A 81 0.58 4.17 9.23
CA LEU A 81 0.35 2.73 9.38
C LEU A 81 1.55 1.91 8.87
N GLN A 82 2.12 2.28 7.73
CA GLN A 82 3.30 1.62 7.18
C GLN A 82 4.49 1.75 8.12
N LEU A 83 4.76 2.96 8.62
CA LEU A 83 5.82 3.21 9.58
C LEU A 83 5.60 2.44 10.90
N CYS A 84 4.36 2.37 11.37
CA CYS A 84 4.02 1.61 12.57
C CYS A 84 4.23 0.10 12.36
N ALA A 85 3.86 -0.45 11.20
CA ALA A 85 4.13 -1.85 10.88
C ALA A 85 5.65 -2.15 10.88
N GLN A 86 6.47 -1.24 10.35
CA GLN A 86 7.94 -1.34 10.43
C GLN A 86 8.42 -1.31 11.88
N ALA A 87 7.88 -0.41 12.71
CA ALA A 87 8.21 -0.35 14.13
C ALA A 87 7.87 -1.64 14.86
N LEU A 88 6.69 -2.23 14.61
CA LEU A 88 6.28 -3.51 15.21
C LEU A 88 7.18 -4.68 14.80
N CYS A 89 7.64 -4.71 13.55
CA CYS A 89 8.63 -5.68 13.09
C CYS A 89 9.98 -5.48 13.82
N LEU A 90 10.48 -4.24 13.89
CA LEU A 90 11.73 -3.92 14.59
C LEU A 90 11.67 -4.29 16.06
N GLU A 91 10.55 -4.06 16.73
CA GLU A 91 10.36 -4.43 18.14
C GLU A 91 10.50 -5.94 18.35
N GLU A 92 9.90 -6.74 17.47
CA GLU A 92 10.00 -8.20 17.53
C GLU A 92 11.43 -8.69 17.22
N MET A 93 12.05 -8.14 16.16
CA MET A 93 13.40 -8.51 15.74
C MET A 93 14.48 -8.16 16.76
N LEU A 94 14.34 -7.02 17.43
CA LEU A 94 15.38 -6.47 18.30
C LEU A 94 15.10 -6.68 19.80
N GLY A 95 13.87 -7.04 20.16
CA GLY A 95 13.45 -7.20 21.57
C GLY A 95 13.40 -5.87 22.34
N VAL A 96 13.27 -4.73 21.66
CA VAL A 96 13.26 -3.39 22.27
C VAL A 96 12.09 -2.56 21.73
N ALA A 97 11.54 -1.66 22.55
CA ALA A 97 10.45 -0.78 22.11
C ALA A 97 10.91 0.22 21.04
N VAL A 98 10.03 0.50 20.10
CA VAL A 98 10.19 1.51 19.05
C VAL A 98 9.04 2.53 19.15
N PRO A 99 9.13 3.51 20.08
CA PRO A 99 8.04 4.41 20.40
C PRO A 99 7.83 5.52 19.36
N ARG A 100 8.80 5.74 18.48
CA ARG A 100 8.80 6.83 17.51
C ARG A 100 9.48 6.42 16.22
N GLY A 101 9.12 7.10 15.14
CA GLY A 101 9.78 7.06 13.85
C GLY A 101 9.52 8.34 13.09
N ALA A 102 9.88 8.41 11.82
CA ALA A 102 9.60 9.58 11.00
C ALA A 102 9.20 9.22 9.58
N ILE A 103 8.48 10.14 8.94
CA ILE A 103 8.21 10.12 7.51
C ILE A 103 8.90 11.32 6.87
N PHE A 104 9.78 11.06 5.92
CA PHE A 104 10.44 12.09 5.13
C PHE A 104 9.73 12.30 3.81
N TYR A 105 9.15 13.47 3.61
CA TYR A 105 8.51 13.84 2.36
C TYR A 105 9.51 14.57 1.45
N HIS A 106 9.93 13.89 0.40
CA HIS A 106 10.95 14.41 -0.53
C HIS A 106 10.54 15.72 -1.20
N GLY A 107 9.28 15.82 -1.65
CA GLY A 107 8.76 17.04 -2.28
C GLY A 107 8.69 18.27 -1.36
N LEU A 108 8.77 18.08 -0.04
CA LEU A 108 8.78 19.14 0.95
C LEU A 108 10.15 19.31 1.62
N HIS A 109 11.11 18.42 1.34
CA HIS A 109 12.40 18.31 2.04
C HIS A 109 12.24 18.35 3.58
N ARG A 110 11.18 17.71 4.09
CA ARG A 110 10.82 17.77 5.51
C ARG A 110 10.54 16.40 6.11
N ARG A 111 11.09 16.21 7.32
CA ARG A 111 10.85 15.05 8.16
C ARG A 111 9.76 15.38 9.17
N TYR A 112 8.78 14.50 9.30
CA TYR A 112 7.71 14.58 10.29
C TYR A 112 7.85 13.39 11.24
N GLU A 113 8.03 13.68 12.52
CA GLU A 113 8.04 12.64 13.56
C GLU A 113 6.63 12.09 13.75
N VAL A 114 6.57 10.77 13.94
CA VAL A 114 5.35 10.01 14.25
C VAL A 114 5.56 9.30 15.57
N VAL A 115 4.66 9.51 16.51
CA VAL A 115 4.59 8.77 17.77
C VAL A 115 3.85 7.46 17.50
N ILE A 116 4.46 6.34 17.84
CA ILE A 116 3.89 5.00 17.70
C ILE A 116 3.11 4.68 18.98
N ASP A 117 1.99 5.38 19.17
CA ASP A 117 1.12 5.22 20.32
C ASP A 117 0.20 3.98 20.19
N GLN A 118 -0.55 3.69 21.25
CA GLN A 118 -1.41 2.51 21.29
C GLN A 118 -2.53 2.58 20.24
N LEU A 119 -3.08 3.75 19.99
CA LEU A 119 -4.14 3.92 18.98
C LEU A 119 -3.64 3.58 17.57
N LEU A 120 -2.43 4.05 17.22
CA LEU A 120 -1.80 3.76 15.94
C LEU A 120 -1.47 2.27 15.82
N ARG A 121 -0.96 1.63 16.89
CA ARG A 121 -0.68 0.19 16.97
C ARG A 121 -1.93 -0.64 16.72
N ASP A 122 -3.01 -0.34 17.42
CA ASP A 122 -4.29 -1.06 17.28
C ASP A 122 -4.87 -0.88 15.87
N THR A 123 -4.77 0.32 15.33
CA THR A 123 -5.25 0.61 13.96
C THR A 123 -4.43 -0.14 12.92
N THR A 124 -3.10 -0.19 13.10
CA THR A 124 -2.19 -0.95 12.23
C THR A 124 -2.48 -2.45 12.29
N THR A 125 -2.64 -3.00 13.49
CA THR A 125 -2.95 -4.43 13.68
C THR A 125 -4.27 -4.81 13.02
N ARG A 126 -5.31 -4.00 13.20
CA ARG A 126 -6.61 -4.21 12.51
C ARG A 126 -6.48 -4.14 10.98
N ALA A 127 -5.65 -3.24 10.46
CA ALA A 127 -5.41 -3.15 9.03
C ALA A 127 -4.69 -4.39 8.49
N ILE A 128 -3.70 -4.91 9.22
CA ILE A 128 -2.98 -6.15 8.88
C ILE A 128 -3.97 -7.33 8.87
N GLU A 129 -4.80 -7.48 9.89
CA GLU A 129 -5.80 -8.53 9.98
C GLU A 129 -6.83 -8.45 8.84
N ALA A 130 -7.28 -7.24 8.48
CA ALA A 130 -8.20 -7.04 7.37
C ALA A 130 -7.59 -7.46 6.03
N VAL A 131 -6.32 -7.08 5.76
CA VAL A 131 -5.60 -7.50 4.55
C VAL A 131 -5.44 -9.02 4.51
N ARG A 132 -5.06 -9.65 5.62
CA ARG A 132 -4.94 -11.11 5.72
C ARG A 132 -6.28 -11.82 5.52
N GLY A 133 -7.36 -11.29 6.09
CA GLY A 133 -8.72 -11.78 5.87
C GLY A 133 -9.12 -11.72 4.39
N MET A 134 -8.81 -10.63 3.72
CA MET A 134 -9.04 -10.44 2.30
C MET A 134 -8.25 -11.46 1.47
N LEU A 135 -6.95 -11.66 1.77
CA LEU A 135 -6.10 -12.63 1.06
C LEU A 135 -6.61 -14.06 1.26
N ARG A 136 -6.96 -14.47 2.49
CA ARG A 136 -7.50 -15.81 2.77
C ARG A 136 -8.84 -16.06 2.10
N SER A 137 -9.74 -15.07 2.09
CA SER A 137 -11.05 -15.20 1.47
C SER A 137 -11.03 -15.04 -0.05
N GLN A 138 -9.91 -14.58 -0.62
CA GLN A 138 -9.76 -14.22 -2.03
C GLN A 138 -10.84 -13.24 -2.52
N ARG A 139 -11.37 -12.43 -1.62
CA ARG A 139 -12.37 -11.40 -1.91
C ARG A 139 -11.75 -10.02 -1.82
N LEU A 140 -11.77 -9.30 -2.93
CA LEU A 140 -11.36 -7.91 -2.98
C LEU A 140 -12.45 -7.01 -2.38
N PRO A 141 -12.07 -5.89 -1.74
CA PRO A 141 -13.03 -4.89 -1.31
C PRO A 141 -13.71 -4.28 -2.53
N PRO A 142 -14.90 -3.68 -2.38
CA PRO A 142 -15.55 -2.94 -3.46
C PRO A 142 -14.60 -1.89 -4.04
N ALA A 143 -14.56 -1.79 -5.36
CA ALA A 143 -13.74 -0.79 -6.04
C ALA A 143 -14.35 0.61 -5.79
N PRO A 144 -13.67 1.53 -5.12
CA PRO A 144 -14.14 2.90 -5.04
C PRO A 144 -14.01 3.55 -6.43
N ASN A 145 -14.98 4.38 -6.80
CA ASN A 145 -14.88 5.22 -7.99
C ASN A 145 -14.76 6.67 -7.55
N ASP A 146 -13.55 7.12 -7.26
CA ASP A 146 -13.27 8.44 -6.68
C ASP A 146 -12.07 9.15 -7.32
N ALA A 147 -11.70 10.31 -6.78
CA ALA A 147 -10.63 11.15 -7.31
C ALA A 147 -9.22 10.49 -7.34
N ARG A 148 -9.03 9.35 -6.70
CA ARG A 148 -7.77 8.58 -6.75
C ARG A 148 -7.65 7.75 -8.02
N CYS A 149 -8.78 7.38 -8.63
CA CYS A 149 -8.82 6.44 -9.75
C CYS A 149 -8.08 6.91 -11.01
N PRO A 150 -8.14 8.17 -11.45
CA PRO A 150 -7.46 8.61 -12.68
C PRO A 150 -5.94 8.44 -12.67
N SER A 151 -5.30 8.45 -11.50
CA SER A 151 -3.85 8.26 -11.33
C SER A 151 -3.46 6.88 -10.79
N CYS A 152 -4.42 5.96 -10.70
CA CYS A 152 -4.20 4.62 -10.17
C CYS A 152 -3.63 3.69 -11.24
N SER A 153 -2.53 3.00 -10.94
CA SER A 153 -1.92 1.99 -11.82
C SER A 153 -2.80 0.75 -12.03
N LEU A 154 -3.86 0.61 -11.27
CA LEU A 154 -4.82 -0.50 -11.38
C LEU A 154 -6.11 -0.10 -12.10
N LEU A 155 -6.20 1.12 -12.66
CA LEU A 155 -7.44 1.64 -13.26
C LEU A 155 -8.03 0.69 -14.29
N ASN A 156 -7.20 0.21 -15.22
CA ASN A 156 -7.61 -0.66 -16.32
C ASN A 156 -7.98 -2.07 -15.87
N ALA A 157 -7.36 -2.58 -14.82
CA ALA A 157 -7.70 -3.88 -14.25
C ALA A 157 -8.88 -3.81 -13.27
N CYS A 158 -8.99 -2.70 -12.54
CA CYS A 158 -10.04 -2.49 -11.53
C CYS A 158 -11.39 -2.11 -12.14
N LEU A 159 -11.40 -1.36 -13.25
CA LEU A 159 -12.60 -0.86 -13.91
C LEU A 159 -13.64 -0.24 -12.95
N PRO A 160 -13.24 0.75 -12.11
CA PRO A 160 -14.07 1.22 -11.00
C PRO A 160 -15.38 1.86 -11.46
N SER A 161 -15.42 2.45 -12.65
CA SER A 161 -16.64 3.00 -13.25
C SER A 161 -17.67 1.93 -13.66
N VAL A 162 -17.25 0.67 -13.75
CA VAL A 162 -18.13 -0.46 -14.07
C VAL A 162 -18.47 -1.23 -12.79
N ILE A 163 -17.47 -1.67 -12.05
CA ILE A 163 -17.64 -2.56 -10.89
C ILE A 163 -18.17 -1.79 -9.67
N GLY A 164 -17.80 -0.50 -9.50
CA GLY A 164 -18.26 0.36 -8.41
C GLY A 164 -19.73 0.74 -8.47
N GLU A 165 -20.41 0.47 -9.59
CA GLU A 165 -21.83 0.80 -9.81
C GLU A 165 -22.67 -0.46 -10.05
N PRO A 166 -23.10 -1.17 -8.98
CA PRO A 166 -23.83 -2.46 -9.12
C PRO A 166 -25.08 -2.41 -9.96
N ALA A 167 -25.77 -1.27 -10.01
CA ALA A 167 -26.95 -1.07 -10.86
C ALA A 167 -26.59 -1.08 -12.36
N ARG A 168 -25.47 -0.44 -12.72
CA ARG A 168 -24.95 -0.41 -14.08
C ARG A 168 -24.48 -1.79 -14.54
N VAL A 169 -23.80 -2.53 -13.66
CA VAL A 169 -23.37 -3.91 -13.94
C VAL A 169 -24.58 -4.80 -14.24
N ARG A 170 -25.63 -4.75 -13.40
CA ARG A 170 -26.88 -5.51 -13.64
C ARG A 170 -27.56 -5.12 -14.95
N GLY A 171 -27.59 -3.83 -15.27
CA GLY A 171 -28.13 -3.34 -16.55
C GLY A 171 -27.38 -3.88 -17.75
N LEU A 172 -26.02 -3.85 -17.71
CA LEU A 172 -25.17 -4.36 -18.78
C LEU A 172 -25.30 -5.89 -18.93
N GLN A 173 -25.34 -6.63 -17.84
CA GLN A 173 -25.56 -8.08 -17.85
C GLN A 173 -26.90 -8.43 -18.49
N GLY A 174 -27.97 -7.72 -18.12
CA GLY A 174 -29.30 -7.90 -18.71
C GLY A 174 -29.37 -7.56 -20.20
N ALA A 175 -28.55 -6.62 -20.68
CA ALA A 175 -28.50 -6.26 -22.10
C ALA A 175 -27.65 -7.25 -22.93
N LEU A 176 -26.50 -7.71 -22.39
CA LEU A 176 -25.57 -8.61 -23.08
C LEU A 176 -26.12 -10.03 -23.28
N PHE A 177 -26.98 -10.49 -22.37
CA PHE A 177 -27.53 -11.84 -22.39
C PHE A 177 -29.00 -11.91 -22.81
N ARG A 178 -29.53 -10.86 -23.44
CA ARG A 178 -30.85 -10.93 -24.09
C ARG A 178 -30.72 -11.66 -25.41
N PRO A 179 -31.48 -12.77 -25.65
CA PRO A 179 -31.58 -13.36 -26.96
C PRO A 179 -32.14 -12.34 -27.95
N LEU A 180 -31.47 -12.16 -29.07
CA LEU A 180 -32.06 -11.40 -30.18
C LEU A 180 -33.31 -12.17 -30.61
N ALA A 181 -34.48 -11.50 -30.58
CA ALA A 181 -35.67 -12.04 -31.18
C ALA A 181 -35.38 -12.21 -32.68
N LEU A 182 -35.35 -13.46 -33.15
CA LEU A 182 -35.31 -13.75 -34.58
C LEU A 182 -36.61 -13.13 -35.16
N SER A 183 -36.47 -12.13 -36.02
CA SER A 183 -37.58 -11.65 -36.82
C SER A 183 -38.11 -12.86 -37.61
N GLN A 184 -39.35 -13.26 -37.35
CA GLN A 184 -40.06 -14.16 -38.25
C GLN A 184 -40.15 -13.42 -39.58
N GLU A 185 -39.42 -13.92 -40.57
CA GLU A 185 -39.70 -13.54 -41.95
C GLU A 185 -41.10 -14.06 -42.25
N ASP A 186 -42.07 -13.13 -42.39
CA ASP A 186 -43.37 -13.43 -42.90
C ASP A 186 -43.16 -13.96 -44.34
N GLY A 187 -43.26 -15.28 -44.48
CA GLY A 187 -43.34 -15.94 -45.78
C GLY A 187 -44.72 -15.67 -46.37
N ASP A 188 -44.81 -14.64 -47.20
CA ASP A 188 -45.91 -14.51 -48.15
C ASP A 188 -45.63 -15.38 -49.36
N ALA A 189 -46.51 -16.36 -49.51
CA ALA A 189 -46.67 -17.16 -50.75
C ALA A 189 -47.94 -16.75 -51.44
#